data_4c5eda33dfeb25655240d5ac1266b1e2
#
_entry.id   4c5eda33dfeb25655240d5ac1266b1e2
#
_cell.length_a   1.000
_cell.length_b   1.000
_cell.length_c   1.000
_cell.angle_alpha   90.00
_cell.angle_beta   90.00
_cell.angle_gamma   90.00
#
_symmetry.space_group_name_H-M   'P 1'
#
loop_
_entity.id
_entity.type
_entity.pdbx_description
1 polymer ?
#
loop_
_entity_poly.entity_id
_entity_poly.type
_entity_poly.pdbx_seq_one_letter_code
_entity_poly.pdbx_strand_id
1 'polypeptide(L)'
;LPLNAVPVHIGKNGYASNLLNLLAYQDVDGLHTGTAAFQFDADRYAGGYREENCWYTSSDLINAGLAMYETDTAGANMPLFHFAQRKAPETFNATEILIAFSVYTTEQLFYNAETGLYEKNNADGSATTDADNGARVSFKNVFVLYASSGVKDDGYTRQYDLSGGTGLYLTDGAWQEIRWTKGDAAAPLALTTVDGATLDVNPGKTFLAVYGGHYGQSVTVTDAEGAAQTLPERMPLLDSAVSDEAAAAAQQVQDAENALLAALAEQAEAEQAVADAAETEDPADDTAAAERKAAADTAVAEAQAAYDALVPPAEGEEAPPAESGGEEPPAEGGENPPAEEPAAE
;
A
#
# COMPACT_ATOMS: atom_id res chain seq x y z
N LEU A 1 -7.47 0.58 -16.36
CA LEU A 1 -7.44 2.03 -16.62
C LEU A 1 -8.54 2.37 -17.62
N PRO A 2 -9.20 3.54 -17.52
CA PRO A 2 -10.03 4.07 -18.58
C PRO A 2 -9.20 4.25 -19.86
N LEU A 3 -9.83 4.11 -21.04
CA LEU A 3 -9.15 4.35 -22.30
C LEU A 3 -8.50 5.74 -22.33
N ASN A 4 -7.22 5.78 -22.70
CA ASN A 4 -6.38 6.99 -22.76
C ASN A 4 -6.18 7.72 -21.41
N ALA A 5 -6.40 7.04 -20.27
CA ALA A 5 -5.96 7.60 -18.99
C ALA A 5 -4.44 7.48 -18.87
N VAL A 6 -3.79 8.55 -18.45
CA VAL A 6 -2.36 8.56 -18.16
C VAL A 6 -2.14 8.24 -16.68
N PRO A 7 -1.52 7.12 -16.32
CA PRO A 7 -1.14 6.83 -14.94
C PRO A 7 -0.08 7.83 -14.46
N VAL A 8 -0.25 8.33 -13.25
CA VAL A 8 0.74 9.18 -12.56
C VAL A 8 1.14 8.45 -11.28
N HIS A 9 2.40 8.09 -11.18
CA HIS A 9 2.89 7.23 -10.08
C HIS A 9 4.40 7.34 -9.91
N ILE A 10 4.95 6.75 -8.86
CA ILE A 10 6.39 6.59 -8.64
C ILE A 10 6.69 5.10 -8.58
N GLY A 11 7.40 4.62 -9.60
CA GLY A 11 7.78 3.23 -9.73
C GLY A 11 6.65 2.28 -10.14
N LYS A 12 7.04 1.19 -10.77
CA LYS A 12 6.21 0.07 -11.18
C LYS A 12 7.05 -1.19 -11.27
N ASN A 13 6.45 -2.34 -11.01
CA ASN A 13 7.15 -3.61 -11.20
C ASN A 13 7.26 -3.99 -12.68
N GLY A 14 8.08 -5.01 -12.99
CA GLY A 14 8.33 -5.45 -14.36
C GLY A 14 7.06 -5.90 -15.09
N TYR A 15 6.11 -6.52 -14.41
CA TYR A 15 4.84 -6.96 -15.03
C TYR A 15 3.98 -5.78 -15.46
N ALA A 16 3.87 -4.74 -14.62
CA ALA A 16 3.15 -3.53 -14.97
C ALA A 16 3.84 -2.78 -16.12
N SER A 17 5.16 -2.67 -16.08
CA SER A 17 5.95 -2.07 -17.15
C SER A 17 5.74 -2.78 -18.49
N ASN A 18 5.85 -4.12 -18.50
CA ASN A 18 5.64 -4.92 -19.70
C ASN A 18 4.22 -4.75 -20.26
N LEU A 19 3.20 -4.70 -19.39
CA LEU A 19 1.82 -4.51 -19.83
C LEU A 19 1.59 -3.12 -20.42
N LEU A 20 2.09 -2.05 -19.78
CA LEU A 20 1.98 -0.70 -20.31
C LEU A 20 2.67 -0.56 -21.66
N ASN A 21 3.86 -1.15 -21.81
CA ASN A 21 4.60 -1.17 -23.08
C ASN A 21 3.84 -1.93 -24.17
N LEU A 22 3.29 -3.12 -23.84
CA LEU A 22 2.48 -3.92 -24.77
C LEU A 22 1.25 -3.17 -25.27
N LEU A 23 0.63 -2.39 -24.41
CA LEU A 23 -0.56 -1.61 -24.71
C LEU A 23 -0.26 -0.23 -25.30
N ALA A 24 1.02 0.13 -25.43
CA ALA A 24 1.49 1.47 -25.81
C ALA A 24 0.90 2.59 -24.91
N TYR A 25 0.65 2.30 -23.65
CA TYR A 25 0.23 3.30 -22.68
C TYR A 25 1.41 4.16 -22.25
N GLN A 26 1.21 5.46 -22.27
CA GLN A 26 2.13 6.43 -21.67
C GLN A 26 1.81 6.63 -20.19
N ASP A 27 2.83 6.86 -19.37
CA ASP A 27 2.70 7.13 -17.94
C ASP A 27 3.64 8.27 -17.51
N VAL A 28 3.30 8.92 -16.40
CA VAL A 28 4.20 9.86 -15.70
C VAL A 28 4.74 9.12 -14.50
N ASP A 29 5.93 8.54 -14.67
CA ASP A 29 6.61 7.77 -13.63
C ASP A 29 7.71 8.60 -12.97
N GLY A 30 7.60 8.83 -11.66
CA GLY A 30 8.56 9.61 -10.89
C GLY A 30 9.98 9.06 -10.88
N LEU A 31 10.17 7.74 -11.10
CA LEU A 31 11.53 7.17 -11.28
C LEU A 31 12.20 7.65 -12.56
N HIS A 32 11.43 8.07 -13.56
CA HIS A 32 11.96 8.58 -14.83
C HIS A 32 11.90 10.10 -14.92
N THR A 33 10.81 10.72 -14.46
CA THR A 33 10.62 12.17 -14.50
C THR A 33 11.37 12.90 -13.38
N GLY A 34 11.66 12.20 -12.27
CA GLY A 34 12.31 12.78 -11.11
C GLY A 34 11.59 14.03 -10.59
N THR A 35 12.36 15.04 -10.23
CA THR A 35 11.85 16.31 -9.69
C THR A 35 11.13 17.19 -10.73
N ALA A 36 11.07 16.79 -11.99
CA ALA A 36 10.26 17.50 -13.00
C ALA A 36 8.75 17.30 -12.77
N ALA A 37 8.34 16.12 -12.27
CA ALA A 37 6.93 15.80 -12.04
C ALA A 37 6.59 15.52 -10.56
N PHE A 38 7.58 15.36 -9.70
CA PHE A 38 7.38 15.05 -8.29
C PHE A 38 8.32 15.86 -7.40
N GLN A 39 7.90 16.14 -6.18
CA GLN A 39 8.72 16.81 -5.17
C GLN A 39 8.77 15.96 -3.90
N PHE A 40 9.90 16.05 -3.19
CA PHE A 40 10.12 15.37 -1.93
C PHE A 40 9.82 16.32 -0.77
N ASP A 41 8.99 15.87 0.16
CA ASP A 41 8.67 16.56 1.40
C ASP A 41 9.66 16.16 2.49
N ALA A 42 10.71 16.96 2.64
CA ALA A 42 11.75 16.72 3.62
C ALA A 42 11.27 16.90 5.07
N ASP A 43 10.27 17.77 5.31
CA ASP A 43 9.72 17.98 6.64
C ASP A 43 8.89 16.79 7.09
N ARG A 44 8.14 16.19 6.16
CA ARG A 44 7.39 14.95 6.41
C ARG A 44 8.34 13.78 6.68
N TYR A 45 9.43 13.67 5.93
CA TYR A 45 10.46 12.66 6.14
C TYR A 45 11.15 12.84 7.51
N ALA A 46 11.52 14.07 7.88
CA ALA A 46 12.07 14.38 9.20
C ALA A 46 11.07 14.11 10.34
N GLY A 47 9.77 14.12 10.06
CA GLY A 47 8.70 13.72 10.97
C GLY A 47 8.51 12.20 11.14
N GLY A 48 9.41 11.37 10.58
CA GLY A 48 9.42 9.91 10.74
C GLY A 48 8.55 9.13 9.76
N TYR A 49 8.04 9.76 8.71
CA TYR A 49 7.34 9.04 7.65
C TYR A 49 8.36 8.31 6.75
N ARG A 50 7.98 7.13 6.23
CA ARG A 50 8.78 6.41 5.24
C ARG A 50 9.01 7.26 3.99
N GLU A 51 10.16 7.12 3.36
CA GLU A 51 10.57 7.89 2.18
C GLU A 51 9.52 7.82 1.07
N GLU A 52 8.98 6.65 0.77
CA GLU A 52 7.96 6.45 -0.25
C GLU A 52 6.66 7.23 0.01
N ASN A 53 6.39 7.61 1.27
CA ASN A 53 5.22 8.40 1.67
C ASN A 53 5.49 9.91 1.72
N CYS A 54 6.70 10.34 1.33
CA CYS A 54 7.13 11.74 1.37
C CYS A 54 7.20 12.39 -0.02
N TRP A 55 6.77 11.70 -1.05
CA TRP A 55 6.71 12.26 -2.40
C TRP A 55 5.31 12.76 -2.72
N TYR A 56 5.23 13.91 -3.37
CA TYR A 56 3.96 14.50 -3.80
C TYR A 56 4.09 15.10 -5.20
N THR A 57 2.95 15.34 -5.83
CA THR A 57 2.85 16.03 -7.12
C THR A 57 1.73 17.06 -7.09
N SER A 58 1.64 17.87 -8.12
CA SER A 58 0.58 18.85 -8.33
C SER A 58 0.16 18.87 -9.80
N SER A 59 -0.92 19.56 -10.13
CA SER A 59 -1.34 19.72 -11.51
C SER A 59 -0.25 20.31 -12.41
N ASP A 60 0.53 21.27 -11.91
CA ASP A 60 1.61 21.88 -12.67
C ASP A 60 2.76 20.92 -12.89
N LEU A 61 3.13 20.14 -11.87
CA LEU A 61 4.15 19.11 -11.95
C LEU A 61 3.75 17.97 -12.88
N ILE A 62 2.48 17.53 -12.82
CA ILE A 62 1.94 16.53 -13.75
C ILE A 62 2.01 17.06 -15.19
N ASN A 63 1.59 18.30 -15.43
CA ASN A 63 1.68 18.92 -16.75
C ASN A 63 3.13 19.02 -17.27
N ALA A 64 4.08 19.31 -16.39
CA ALA A 64 5.50 19.29 -16.74
C ALA A 64 5.98 17.87 -17.14
N GLY A 65 5.57 16.84 -16.40
CA GLY A 65 5.85 15.44 -16.74
C GLY A 65 5.23 15.00 -18.07
N LEU A 66 3.99 15.40 -18.32
CA LEU A 66 3.30 15.13 -19.60
C LEU A 66 4.03 15.80 -20.77
N ALA A 67 4.45 17.06 -20.60
CA ALA A 67 5.18 17.81 -21.62
C ALA A 67 6.58 17.22 -21.89
N MET A 68 7.26 16.68 -20.87
CA MET A 68 8.57 16.06 -20.99
C MET A 68 8.58 14.87 -21.96
N TYR A 69 7.48 14.11 -22.00
CA TYR A 69 7.34 12.93 -22.86
C TYR A 69 6.42 13.16 -24.07
N GLU A 70 6.03 14.39 -24.32
CA GLU A 70 5.09 14.73 -25.40
C GLU A 70 3.83 13.84 -25.35
N THR A 71 3.33 13.57 -24.13
CA THR A 71 2.24 12.63 -23.89
C THR A 71 0.95 13.12 -24.54
N ASP A 72 0.34 12.27 -25.36
CA ASP A 72 -0.98 12.57 -25.94
C ASP A 72 -2.05 12.49 -24.84
N THR A 73 -2.66 13.63 -24.54
CA THR A 73 -3.76 13.78 -23.58
C THR A 73 -5.13 13.90 -24.25
N ALA A 74 -5.18 13.79 -25.58
CA ALA A 74 -6.45 13.77 -26.33
C ALA A 74 -7.19 12.44 -26.12
N GLY A 75 -7.70 12.24 -24.91
CA GLY A 75 -8.39 11.03 -24.53
C GLY A 75 -9.81 10.92 -25.09
N ALA A 76 -10.30 9.70 -25.23
CA ALA A 76 -11.71 9.45 -25.39
C ALA A 76 -12.41 9.75 -24.05
N ASN A 77 -13.23 10.78 -24.03
CA ASN A 77 -14.04 11.13 -22.87
C ASN A 77 -15.22 10.14 -22.74
N MET A 78 -14.91 8.91 -22.34
CA MET A 78 -15.92 7.88 -22.12
C MET A 78 -16.30 7.86 -20.63
N PRO A 79 -17.58 8.00 -20.30
CA PRO A 79 -18.03 7.87 -18.93
C PRO A 79 -17.74 6.44 -18.45
N LEU A 80 -17.11 6.33 -17.27
CA LEU A 80 -16.82 5.03 -16.63
C LEU A 80 -18.12 4.33 -16.19
N PHE A 81 -19.17 5.11 -15.86
CA PHE A 81 -20.44 4.64 -15.33
C PHE A 81 -21.61 5.21 -16.10
N HIS A 82 -22.71 4.47 -16.15
CA HIS A 82 -24.01 5.00 -16.57
C HIS A 82 -24.64 5.74 -15.39
N PHE A 83 -24.48 7.07 -15.36
CA PHE A 83 -25.01 7.88 -14.28
C PHE A 83 -26.51 8.13 -14.45
N ALA A 84 -27.27 7.71 -13.45
CA ALA A 84 -28.69 8.00 -13.34
C ALA A 84 -29.09 8.10 -11.87
N GLN A 85 -29.98 9.01 -11.54
CA GLN A 85 -30.45 9.10 -10.16
C GLN A 85 -31.33 7.91 -9.81
N ARG A 86 -30.96 7.17 -8.78
CA ARG A 86 -31.70 6.02 -8.29
C ARG A 86 -32.78 6.43 -7.30
N LYS A 87 -33.84 5.63 -7.22
CA LYS A 87 -34.80 5.73 -6.11
C LYS A 87 -34.10 5.37 -4.80
N ALA A 88 -34.35 6.17 -3.75
CA ALA A 88 -33.85 5.84 -2.42
C ALA A 88 -34.34 4.45 -1.98
N PRO A 89 -33.49 3.66 -1.31
CA PRO A 89 -33.88 2.34 -0.81
C PRO A 89 -34.95 2.44 0.27
N GLU A 90 -35.77 1.39 0.40
CA GLU A 90 -36.79 1.30 1.45
C GLU A 90 -36.19 0.78 2.77
N THR A 91 -35.05 0.09 2.69
CA THR A 91 -34.31 -0.47 3.84
C THR A 91 -32.83 -0.15 3.74
N PHE A 92 -32.21 0.15 4.88
CA PHE A 92 -30.77 0.39 5.00
C PHE A 92 -30.09 -0.91 5.43
N ASN A 93 -29.72 -1.74 4.45
CA ASN A 93 -29.04 -3.03 4.67
C ASN A 93 -27.51 -2.98 4.48
N ALA A 94 -26.96 -1.79 4.33
CA ALA A 94 -25.52 -1.56 4.16
C ALA A 94 -25.11 -0.25 4.84
N THR A 95 -25.18 -0.20 6.15
CA THR A 95 -24.78 0.98 6.93
C THR A 95 -23.30 0.99 7.28
N GLU A 96 -22.66 -0.19 7.27
CA GLU A 96 -21.23 -0.33 7.44
C GLU A 96 -20.68 -1.29 6.39
N ILE A 97 -19.52 -0.98 5.84
CA ILE A 97 -18.74 -1.91 5.02
C ILE A 97 -17.29 -1.90 5.46
N LEU A 98 -16.76 -3.10 5.73
CA LEU A 98 -15.35 -3.36 6.02
C LEU A 98 -14.76 -4.16 4.87
N ILE A 99 -13.66 -3.67 4.28
CA ILE A 99 -12.95 -4.33 3.19
C ILE A 99 -11.51 -4.54 3.65
N ALA A 100 -11.20 -5.75 4.10
CA ALA A 100 -9.83 -6.13 4.41
C ALA A 100 -9.09 -6.54 3.13
N PHE A 101 -8.08 -5.77 2.76
CA PHE A 101 -7.17 -6.09 1.65
C PHE A 101 -6.01 -6.99 2.09
N SER A 102 -5.75 -7.02 3.38
CA SER A 102 -4.79 -7.89 4.04
C SER A 102 -5.12 -7.92 5.54
N VAL A 103 -4.36 -8.68 6.31
CA VAL A 103 -4.48 -8.67 7.78
C VAL A 103 -4.10 -7.31 8.42
N TYR A 104 -3.43 -6.43 7.67
CA TYR A 104 -2.98 -5.11 8.15
C TYR A 104 -3.82 -3.95 7.62
N THR A 105 -4.50 -4.13 6.50
CA THR A 105 -5.15 -3.01 5.80
C THR A 105 -6.61 -3.29 5.62
N THR A 106 -7.44 -2.58 6.38
CA THR A 106 -8.90 -2.62 6.28
C THR A 106 -9.43 -1.22 5.99
N GLU A 107 -10.20 -1.09 4.93
CA GLU A 107 -10.98 0.10 4.65
C GLU A 107 -12.31 0.01 5.39
N GLN A 108 -12.66 1.07 6.11
CA GLN A 108 -13.88 1.17 6.92
C GLN A 108 -14.73 2.32 6.41
N LEU A 109 -15.93 2.03 5.97
CA LEU A 109 -16.88 3.00 5.42
C LEU A 109 -18.22 2.87 6.14
N PHE A 110 -18.73 3.99 6.65
CA PHE A 110 -19.97 4.08 7.43
C PHE A 110 -20.95 5.00 6.72
N TYR A 111 -22.18 4.54 6.51
CA TYR A 111 -23.22 5.35 5.91
C TYR A 111 -23.75 6.38 6.90
N ASN A 112 -23.65 7.64 6.51
CA ASN A 112 -24.26 8.75 7.23
C ASN A 112 -25.57 9.14 6.55
N ALA A 113 -26.71 8.86 7.21
CA ALA A 113 -28.03 9.13 6.65
C ALA A 113 -28.35 10.64 6.50
N GLU A 114 -27.69 11.50 7.25
CA GLU A 114 -27.88 12.95 7.13
C GLU A 114 -27.25 13.51 5.86
N THR A 115 -26.06 13.01 5.50
CA THR A 115 -25.33 13.43 4.30
C THR A 115 -25.66 12.59 3.08
N GLY A 116 -26.17 11.37 3.28
CA GLY A 116 -26.41 10.38 2.23
C GLY A 116 -25.12 9.81 1.64
N LEU A 117 -24.01 9.84 2.41
CA LEU A 117 -22.67 9.43 1.97
C LEU A 117 -22.10 8.34 2.88
N TYR A 118 -21.22 7.52 2.31
CA TYR A 118 -20.32 6.65 3.06
C TYR A 118 -19.09 7.44 3.49
N GLU A 119 -18.86 7.56 4.77
CA GLU A 119 -17.74 8.27 5.39
C GLU A 119 -16.64 7.28 5.76
N LYS A 120 -15.39 7.59 5.39
CA LYS A 120 -14.24 6.74 5.64
C LYS A 120 -13.67 6.98 7.05
N ASN A 121 -13.35 5.90 7.78
CA ASN A 121 -12.56 5.96 9.00
C ASN A 121 -11.17 5.34 8.80
N ASN A 122 -10.23 5.79 9.62
CA ASN A 122 -8.94 5.16 9.80
C ASN A 122 -9.07 3.86 10.63
N ALA A 123 -8.04 3.05 10.67
CA ALA A 123 -8.04 1.78 11.41
C ALA A 123 -8.31 1.94 12.92
N ASP A 124 -7.97 3.08 13.51
CA ASP A 124 -8.23 3.42 14.91
C ASP A 124 -9.67 3.94 15.17
N GLY A 125 -10.52 3.95 14.13
CA GLY A 125 -11.89 4.47 14.19
C GLY A 125 -12.01 5.98 14.05
N SER A 126 -10.90 6.73 13.99
CA SER A 126 -10.94 8.18 13.77
C SER A 126 -11.39 8.53 12.35
N ALA A 127 -11.94 9.74 12.20
CA ALA A 127 -12.38 10.23 10.91
C ALA A 127 -11.20 10.42 9.93
N THR A 128 -11.26 9.83 8.74
CA THR A 128 -10.31 10.15 7.68
C THR A 128 -10.66 11.52 7.08
N THR A 129 -9.70 12.43 7.05
CA THR A 129 -9.85 13.78 6.51
C THR A 129 -8.79 14.06 5.45
N ASP A 130 -9.15 14.93 4.52
CA ASP A 130 -8.22 15.47 3.53
C ASP A 130 -7.20 16.38 4.24
N ALA A 131 -5.92 16.17 3.99
CA ALA A 131 -4.85 16.88 4.69
C ALA A 131 -4.79 18.38 4.33
N ASP A 132 -5.21 18.74 3.11
CA ASP A 132 -5.10 20.12 2.62
C ASP A 132 -6.23 21.01 3.14
N ASN A 133 -7.43 20.48 3.25
CA ASN A 133 -8.64 21.27 3.55
C ASN A 133 -9.43 20.78 4.77
N GLY A 134 -9.01 19.67 5.40
CA GLY A 134 -9.68 19.10 6.56
C GLY A 134 -11.06 18.48 6.27
N ALA A 135 -11.45 18.37 5.00
CA ALA A 135 -12.76 17.83 4.63
C ALA A 135 -12.84 16.34 4.94
N ARG A 136 -13.98 15.88 5.39
CA ARG A 136 -14.27 14.47 5.63
C ARG A 136 -14.16 13.69 4.32
N VAL A 137 -13.38 12.60 4.29
CA VAL A 137 -13.33 11.70 3.14
C VAL A 137 -14.63 10.89 3.10
N SER A 138 -15.38 11.04 2.03
CA SER A 138 -16.68 10.41 1.85
C SER A 138 -17.01 10.13 0.39
N PHE A 139 -17.90 9.14 0.17
CA PHE A 139 -18.27 8.63 -1.14
C PHE A 139 -19.77 8.46 -1.24
N LYS A 140 -20.34 8.76 -2.41
CA LYS A 140 -21.75 8.47 -2.71
C LYS A 140 -21.94 6.99 -3.05
N ASN A 141 -20.95 6.40 -3.73
CA ASN A 141 -20.99 5.05 -4.24
C ASN A 141 -19.79 4.26 -3.73
N VAL A 142 -20.01 2.99 -3.41
CA VAL A 142 -18.95 2.03 -3.11
C VAL A 142 -19.14 0.81 -4.00
N PHE A 143 -18.10 0.45 -4.73
CA PHE A 143 -18.02 -0.78 -5.51
C PHE A 143 -16.99 -1.71 -4.91
N VAL A 144 -17.34 -3.00 -4.79
CA VAL A 144 -16.39 -4.07 -4.52
C VAL A 144 -16.49 -5.07 -5.66
N LEU A 145 -15.53 -5.05 -6.56
CA LEU A 145 -15.48 -5.93 -7.72
C LEU A 145 -14.75 -7.22 -7.34
N TYR A 146 -15.45 -8.33 -7.37
CA TYR A 146 -14.89 -9.65 -7.09
C TYR A 146 -14.21 -10.18 -8.35
N ALA A 147 -12.92 -10.47 -8.25
CA ALA A 147 -12.08 -10.96 -9.34
C ALA A 147 -11.40 -12.28 -8.94
N SER A 148 -11.22 -13.19 -9.87
CA SER A 148 -10.31 -14.32 -9.67
C SER A 148 -8.89 -13.81 -9.48
N SER A 149 -8.18 -14.38 -8.54
CA SER A 149 -6.88 -13.86 -8.13
C SER A 149 -5.89 -14.97 -7.86
N GLY A 150 -4.61 -14.66 -7.99
CA GLY A 150 -3.49 -15.56 -7.79
C GLY A 150 -2.19 -14.79 -7.52
N VAL A 151 -1.08 -15.47 -7.76
CA VAL A 151 0.26 -14.90 -7.61
C VAL A 151 1.02 -15.11 -8.90
N LYS A 152 1.84 -14.14 -9.30
CA LYS A 152 2.73 -14.25 -10.46
C LYS A 152 3.83 -15.30 -10.20
N ASP A 153 4.58 -15.61 -11.24
CA ASP A 153 5.70 -16.56 -11.24
C ASP A 153 6.87 -16.14 -10.33
N ASP A 154 6.90 -14.88 -9.88
CA ASP A 154 7.84 -14.42 -8.85
C ASP A 154 7.45 -14.86 -7.42
N GLY A 155 6.29 -15.49 -7.24
CA GLY A 155 5.77 -15.96 -5.95
C GLY A 155 5.29 -14.85 -5.01
N TYR A 156 5.34 -13.59 -5.45
CA TYR A 156 5.09 -12.42 -4.62
C TYR A 156 4.04 -11.47 -5.21
N THR A 157 4.16 -11.11 -6.49
CA THR A 157 3.27 -10.13 -7.13
C THR A 157 1.86 -10.69 -7.28
N ARG A 158 0.86 -9.97 -6.76
CA ARG A 158 -0.54 -10.36 -6.90
C ARG A 158 -1.00 -10.27 -8.35
N GLN A 159 -1.79 -11.26 -8.75
CA GLN A 159 -2.42 -11.35 -10.05
C GLN A 159 -3.93 -11.33 -9.88
N TYR A 160 -4.62 -10.55 -10.71
CA TYR A 160 -6.08 -10.52 -10.80
C TYR A 160 -6.50 -10.76 -12.24
N ASP A 161 -7.52 -11.61 -12.44
CA ASP A 161 -8.22 -11.69 -13.71
C ASP A 161 -9.25 -10.57 -13.75
N LEU A 162 -8.96 -9.55 -14.52
CA LEU A 162 -9.81 -8.37 -14.67
C LEU A 162 -10.74 -8.47 -15.89
N SER A 163 -10.94 -9.66 -16.46
CA SER A 163 -11.88 -9.85 -17.57
C SER A 163 -13.34 -9.65 -17.15
N GLY A 164 -13.68 -10.02 -15.91
CA GLY A 164 -15.02 -9.85 -15.35
C GLY A 164 -15.23 -10.64 -14.06
N GLY A 165 -16.39 -10.45 -13.45
CA GLY A 165 -16.77 -11.15 -12.23
C GLY A 165 -18.11 -10.69 -11.66
N THR A 166 -18.35 -11.06 -10.41
CA THR A 166 -19.45 -10.54 -9.59
C THR A 166 -18.96 -9.37 -8.75
N GLY A 167 -19.83 -8.73 -8.02
CA GLY A 167 -19.43 -7.66 -7.10
C GLY A 167 -20.60 -7.08 -6.34
N LEU A 168 -20.29 -6.07 -5.54
CA LEU A 168 -21.25 -5.31 -4.76
C LEU A 168 -21.28 -3.88 -5.24
N TYR A 169 -22.48 -3.31 -5.32
CA TYR A 169 -22.70 -1.88 -5.44
C TYR A 169 -23.48 -1.38 -4.25
N LEU A 170 -22.89 -0.46 -3.49
CA LEU A 170 -23.48 0.16 -2.33
C LEU A 170 -23.69 1.65 -2.59
N THR A 171 -24.88 2.14 -2.28
CA THR A 171 -25.26 3.56 -2.35
C THR A 171 -26.48 3.79 -1.47
N ASP A 172 -26.61 5.00 -0.90
CA ASP A 172 -27.75 5.40 -0.07
C ASP A 172 -28.04 4.44 1.10
N GLY A 173 -27.01 3.81 1.70
CA GLY A 173 -27.16 2.89 2.81
C GLY A 173 -27.69 1.50 2.45
N ALA A 174 -27.73 1.14 1.19
CA ALA A 174 -28.15 -0.16 0.71
C ALA A 174 -27.17 -0.76 -0.29
N TRP A 175 -27.16 -2.08 -0.37
CA TRP A 175 -26.34 -2.80 -1.34
C TRP A 175 -27.14 -3.66 -2.28
N GLN A 176 -26.56 -3.97 -3.44
CA GLN A 176 -27.05 -4.97 -4.38
C GLN A 176 -25.88 -5.73 -5.01
N GLU A 177 -26.11 -6.99 -5.37
CA GLU A 177 -25.18 -7.75 -6.21
C GLU A 177 -25.18 -7.20 -7.64
N ILE A 178 -23.99 -7.16 -8.24
CA ILE A 178 -23.77 -6.74 -9.62
C ILE A 178 -22.89 -7.75 -10.34
N ARG A 179 -22.88 -7.61 -11.67
CA ARG A 179 -21.88 -8.24 -12.53
C ARG A 179 -21.06 -7.15 -13.21
N TRP A 180 -19.80 -7.45 -13.44
CA TRP A 180 -18.93 -6.54 -14.15
C TRP A 180 -18.11 -7.29 -15.19
N THR A 181 -17.78 -6.61 -16.28
CA THR A 181 -16.88 -7.10 -17.31
C THR A 181 -15.97 -5.96 -17.77
N LYS A 182 -14.71 -6.29 -17.98
CA LYS A 182 -13.74 -5.40 -18.61
C LYS A 182 -13.25 -5.99 -19.93
N GLY A 183 -13.37 -7.31 -20.08
CA GLY A 183 -12.86 -8.03 -21.23
C GLY A 183 -11.32 -7.96 -21.30
N ASP A 184 -10.81 -7.44 -22.40
CA ASP A 184 -9.38 -7.18 -22.55
C ASP A 184 -8.97 -5.81 -21.97
N ALA A 185 -7.68 -5.50 -22.05
CA ALA A 185 -7.14 -4.25 -21.50
C ALA A 185 -7.72 -2.99 -22.18
N ALA A 186 -8.13 -3.07 -23.43
CA ALA A 186 -8.68 -1.96 -24.20
C ALA A 186 -10.20 -1.82 -24.04
N ALA A 187 -10.90 -2.85 -23.56
CA ALA A 187 -12.34 -2.80 -23.37
C ALA A 187 -12.75 -1.86 -22.23
N PRO A 188 -13.89 -1.17 -22.31
CA PRO A 188 -14.42 -0.39 -21.21
C PRO A 188 -14.90 -1.30 -20.07
N LEU A 189 -14.91 -0.76 -18.84
CA LEU A 189 -15.60 -1.39 -17.72
C LEU A 189 -17.11 -1.30 -17.97
N ALA A 190 -17.78 -2.44 -17.97
CA ALA A 190 -19.25 -2.51 -18.04
C ALA A 190 -19.79 -3.07 -16.72
N LEU A 191 -20.80 -2.39 -16.17
CA LEU A 191 -21.49 -2.78 -14.95
C LEU A 191 -22.94 -3.10 -15.25
N THR A 192 -23.41 -4.24 -14.78
CA THR A 192 -24.81 -4.66 -14.96
C THR A 192 -25.39 -5.17 -13.64
N THR A 193 -26.69 -5.15 -13.55
CA THR A 193 -27.44 -5.89 -12.53
C THR A 193 -27.31 -7.40 -12.78
N VAL A 194 -27.72 -8.24 -11.83
CA VAL A 194 -27.65 -9.71 -11.97
C VAL A 194 -28.51 -10.25 -13.10
N ASP A 195 -29.56 -9.55 -13.49
CA ASP A 195 -30.44 -9.86 -14.63
C ASP A 195 -29.94 -9.30 -15.97
N GLY A 196 -28.77 -8.64 -15.98
CA GLY A 196 -28.07 -8.20 -17.18
C GLY A 196 -28.45 -6.80 -17.69
N ALA A 197 -29.29 -6.05 -16.97
CA ALA A 197 -29.57 -4.67 -17.31
C ALA A 197 -28.36 -3.77 -16.97
N THR A 198 -28.14 -2.69 -17.73
CA THR A 198 -27.13 -1.67 -17.41
C THR A 198 -27.36 -1.14 -16.00
N LEU A 199 -26.30 -1.07 -15.19
CA LEU A 199 -26.39 -0.57 -13.84
C LEU A 199 -26.49 0.96 -13.82
N ASP A 200 -27.55 1.47 -13.23
CA ASP A 200 -27.66 2.89 -12.92
C ASP A 200 -26.80 3.22 -11.69
N VAL A 201 -25.88 4.18 -11.83
CA VAL A 201 -24.99 4.63 -10.76
C VAL A 201 -25.37 6.05 -10.34
N ASN A 202 -25.57 6.28 -9.06
CA ASN A 202 -25.86 7.62 -8.55
C ASN A 202 -24.72 8.60 -8.86
N PRO A 203 -25.02 9.84 -9.29
CA PRO A 203 -24.01 10.87 -9.43
C PRO A 203 -23.31 11.13 -8.10
N GLY A 204 -21.97 11.15 -8.09
CA GLY A 204 -21.19 11.45 -6.90
C GLY A 204 -19.82 10.75 -6.89
N LYS A 205 -19.03 11.05 -5.86
CA LYS A 205 -17.73 10.40 -5.65
C LYS A 205 -17.90 8.89 -5.45
N THR A 206 -17.01 8.14 -6.04
CA THR A 206 -17.07 6.67 -6.01
C THR A 206 -15.79 6.09 -5.42
N PHE A 207 -15.94 5.18 -4.45
CA PHE A 207 -14.89 4.28 -4.00
C PHE A 207 -15.03 2.97 -4.77
N LEU A 208 -13.93 2.50 -5.39
CA LEU A 208 -13.90 1.25 -6.13
C LEU A 208 -12.78 0.37 -5.62
N ALA A 209 -13.14 -0.80 -5.10
CA ALA A 209 -12.22 -1.84 -4.64
C ALA A 209 -12.25 -3.04 -5.58
N VAL A 210 -11.10 -3.69 -5.78
CA VAL A 210 -11.00 -5.01 -6.40
C VAL A 210 -10.69 -6.01 -5.30
N TYR A 211 -11.53 -7.02 -5.14
CA TYR A 211 -11.44 -8.04 -4.09
C TYR A 211 -11.13 -9.41 -4.70
N GLY A 212 -10.06 -10.03 -4.25
CA GLY A 212 -9.62 -11.32 -4.77
C GLY A 212 -9.94 -12.51 -3.87
N GLY A 213 -10.25 -12.29 -2.61
CA GLY A 213 -10.54 -13.34 -1.64
C GLY A 213 -9.34 -14.21 -1.25
N HIS A 214 -8.12 -13.66 -1.29
CA HIS A 214 -6.93 -14.33 -0.77
C HIS A 214 -6.96 -14.43 0.76
N TYR A 215 -6.01 -15.19 1.31
CA TYR A 215 -5.75 -15.19 2.75
C TYR A 215 -5.62 -13.76 3.31
N GLY A 216 -6.27 -13.53 4.45
CA GLY A 216 -6.31 -12.21 5.09
C GLY A 216 -7.22 -11.18 4.42
N GLN A 217 -7.86 -11.51 3.30
CA GLN A 217 -8.85 -10.66 2.66
C GLN A 217 -10.27 -11.05 3.08
N SER A 218 -11.09 -10.04 3.33
CA SER A 218 -12.51 -10.24 3.62
C SER A 218 -13.34 -9.02 3.24
N VAL A 219 -14.63 -9.23 3.04
CA VAL A 219 -15.61 -8.17 2.89
C VAL A 219 -16.76 -8.46 3.84
N THR A 220 -17.14 -7.48 4.65
CA THR A 220 -18.30 -7.57 5.54
C THR A 220 -19.17 -6.35 5.33
N VAL A 221 -20.47 -6.58 5.20
CA VAL A 221 -21.49 -5.52 5.14
C VAL A 221 -22.49 -5.79 6.27
N THR A 222 -22.83 -4.75 7.02
CA THR A 222 -23.83 -4.82 8.10
C THR A 222 -24.96 -3.83 7.88
N ASP A 223 -26.13 -4.17 8.36
CA ASP A 223 -27.29 -3.28 8.37
C ASP A 223 -27.28 -2.32 9.57
N ALA A 224 -28.35 -1.55 9.71
CA ALA A 224 -28.50 -0.56 10.77
C ALA A 224 -28.60 -1.18 12.19
N GLU A 225 -28.98 -2.44 12.28
CA GLU A 225 -29.07 -3.23 13.51
C GLU A 225 -27.76 -3.94 13.84
N GLY A 226 -26.74 -3.83 12.96
CA GLY A 226 -25.44 -4.49 13.10
C GLY A 226 -25.44 -5.95 12.65
N ALA A 227 -26.50 -6.41 11.96
CA ALA A 227 -26.54 -7.77 11.45
C ALA A 227 -25.77 -7.88 10.12
N ALA A 228 -24.89 -8.89 10.05
CA ALA A 228 -24.12 -9.15 8.85
C ALA A 228 -24.99 -9.62 7.69
N GLN A 229 -24.76 -9.07 6.52
CA GLN A 229 -25.45 -9.45 5.29
C GLN A 229 -24.81 -10.70 4.66
N THR A 230 -25.64 -11.54 4.03
CA THR A 230 -25.16 -12.66 3.23
C THR A 230 -24.73 -12.12 1.87
N LEU A 231 -23.42 -12.10 1.61
CA LEU A 231 -22.81 -11.59 0.38
C LEU A 231 -22.60 -12.71 -0.63
N PRO A 232 -22.45 -12.38 -1.93
CA PRO A 232 -22.01 -13.35 -2.94
C PRO A 232 -20.67 -14.00 -2.56
N GLU A 233 -20.49 -15.24 -2.98
CA GLU A 233 -19.22 -15.91 -2.81
C GLU A 233 -18.11 -15.21 -3.64
N ARG A 234 -16.87 -15.30 -3.15
CA ARG A 234 -15.70 -14.83 -3.90
C ARG A 234 -15.57 -15.58 -5.22
N MET A 235 -14.92 -14.96 -6.19
CA MET A 235 -14.53 -15.66 -7.42
C MET A 235 -13.54 -16.81 -7.11
N PRO A 236 -13.52 -17.87 -7.91
CA PRO A 236 -12.50 -18.92 -7.78
C PRO A 236 -11.09 -18.34 -7.83
N LEU A 237 -10.18 -18.87 -7.02
CA LEU A 237 -8.77 -18.52 -7.14
C LEU A 237 -8.18 -19.06 -8.44
N LEU A 238 -7.18 -18.36 -8.99
CA LEU A 238 -6.40 -18.85 -10.12
C LEU A 238 -5.50 -20.01 -9.67
N ASP A 239 -5.12 -20.90 -10.59
CA ASP A 239 -4.22 -22.03 -10.30
C ASP A 239 -2.86 -21.59 -9.72
N SER A 240 -2.44 -20.35 -10.02
CA SER A 240 -1.23 -19.73 -9.48
C SER A 240 -1.42 -19.15 -8.06
N ALA A 241 -2.61 -19.26 -7.45
CA ALA A 241 -2.82 -18.75 -6.10
C ALA A 241 -1.97 -19.54 -5.10
N VAL A 242 -1.32 -18.83 -4.19
CA VAL A 242 -0.66 -19.44 -3.04
C VAL A 242 -1.75 -20.05 -2.15
N SER A 243 -1.53 -21.29 -1.66
CA SER A 243 -2.46 -21.91 -0.71
C SER A 243 -2.64 -21.03 0.53
N ASP A 244 -3.79 -21.14 1.19
CA ASP A 244 -4.05 -20.39 2.43
C ASP A 244 -2.98 -20.69 3.49
N GLU A 245 -2.43 -21.91 3.53
CA GLU A 245 -1.35 -22.30 4.43
C GLU A 245 -0.03 -21.58 4.10
N ALA A 246 0.35 -21.53 2.82
CA ALA A 246 1.56 -20.82 2.39
C ALA A 246 1.40 -19.30 2.57
N ALA A 247 0.21 -18.76 2.33
CA ALA A 247 -0.09 -17.35 2.58
C ALA A 247 -0.03 -17.02 4.08
N ALA A 248 -0.51 -17.92 4.95
CA ALA A 248 -0.40 -17.78 6.39
C ALA A 248 1.05 -17.82 6.87
N ALA A 249 1.86 -18.71 6.31
CA ALA A 249 3.29 -18.78 6.61
C ALA A 249 4.03 -17.50 6.19
N ALA A 250 3.78 -17.00 4.98
CA ALA A 250 4.34 -15.74 4.51
C ALA A 250 3.92 -14.56 5.40
N GLN A 251 2.68 -14.57 5.90
CA GLN A 251 2.19 -13.55 6.82
C GLN A 251 2.93 -13.58 8.16
N GLN A 252 3.20 -14.78 8.71
CA GLN A 252 3.97 -14.91 9.95
C GLN A 252 5.38 -14.34 9.83
N VAL A 253 6.03 -14.54 8.68
CA VAL A 253 7.34 -13.91 8.39
C VAL A 253 7.23 -12.40 8.40
N GLN A 254 6.23 -11.85 7.72
CA GLN A 254 6.02 -10.39 7.67
C GLN A 254 5.69 -9.80 9.05
N ASP A 255 4.92 -10.53 9.88
CA ASP A 255 4.61 -10.10 11.25
C ASP A 255 5.88 -10.05 12.11
N ALA A 256 6.74 -11.05 11.98
CA ALA A 256 8.02 -11.12 12.70
C ALA A 256 8.98 -10.00 12.23
N GLU A 257 9.04 -9.72 10.93
CA GLU A 257 9.83 -8.61 10.38
C GLU A 257 9.36 -7.26 10.93
N ASN A 258 8.05 -7.02 10.93
CA ASN A 258 7.48 -5.79 11.48
C ASN A 258 7.74 -5.64 12.98
N ALA A 259 7.67 -6.73 13.74
CA ALA A 259 7.98 -6.74 15.16
C ALA A 259 9.46 -6.41 15.42
N LEU A 260 10.36 -6.95 14.60
CA LEU A 260 11.79 -6.65 14.68
C LEU A 260 12.07 -5.18 14.36
N LEU A 261 11.46 -4.63 13.30
CA LEU A 261 11.60 -3.22 12.94
C LEU A 261 11.09 -2.29 14.05
N ALA A 262 9.97 -2.64 14.68
CA ALA A 262 9.45 -1.88 15.82
C ALA A 262 10.38 -1.93 17.04
N ALA A 263 10.95 -3.09 17.35
CA ALA A 263 11.90 -3.24 18.44
C ALA A 263 13.21 -2.45 18.19
N LEU A 264 13.71 -2.45 16.95
CA LEU A 264 14.87 -1.64 16.55
C LEU A 264 14.62 -0.13 16.66
N ALA A 265 13.41 0.31 16.32
CA ALA A 265 13.03 1.72 16.48
C ALA A 265 12.99 2.12 17.97
N GLU A 266 12.40 1.29 18.84
CA GLU A 266 12.39 1.53 20.30
C GLU A 266 13.82 1.51 20.90
N GLN A 267 14.69 0.64 20.39
CA GLN A 267 16.10 0.60 20.81
C GLN A 267 16.81 1.92 20.47
N ALA A 268 16.60 2.44 19.26
CA ALA A 268 17.20 3.71 18.85
C ALA A 268 16.71 4.89 19.72
N GLU A 269 15.41 4.91 20.06
CA GLU A 269 14.87 5.92 20.99
C GLU A 269 15.44 5.77 22.41
N ALA A 270 15.62 4.53 22.86
CA ALA A 270 16.19 4.26 24.18
C ALA A 270 17.69 4.65 24.24
N GLU A 271 18.44 4.45 23.17
CA GLU A 271 19.83 4.91 23.05
C GLU A 271 19.93 6.44 23.07
N GLN A 272 19.01 7.12 22.38
CA GLN A 272 18.95 8.57 22.45
C GLN A 272 18.62 9.07 23.86
N ALA A 273 17.70 8.40 24.57
CA ALA A 273 17.36 8.74 25.95
C ALA A 273 18.56 8.59 26.91
N VAL A 274 19.42 7.59 26.70
CA VAL A 274 20.68 7.46 27.48
C VAL A 274 21.63 8.61 27.19
N ALA A 275 21.74 9.03 25.94
CA ALA A 275 22.57 10.18 25.57
C ALA A 275 22.07 11.49 26.20
N ASP A 276 20.75 11.69 26.16
CA ASP A 276 20.10 12.87 26.72
C ASP A 276 20.21 12.91 28.25
N ALA A 277 20.05 11.75 28.92
CA ALA A 277 20.21 11.64 30.38
C ALA A 277 21.62 12.01 30.84
N ALA A 278 22.65 11.56 30.10
CA ALA A 278 24.04 11.90 30.40
C ALA A 278 24.35 13.41 30.37
N GLU A 279 23.52 14.22 29.71
CA GLU A 279 23.64 15.69 29.68
C GLU A 279 22.98 16.37 30.89
N THR A 280 22.08 15.67 31.62
CA THR A 280 21.32 16.26 32.75
C THR A 280 22.05 16.19 34.10
N GLU A 281 23.09 15.36 34.25
CA GLU A 281 23.82 15.09 35.50
C GLU A 281 22.92 14.61 36.66
N ASP A 282 21.67 14.09 36.36
CA ASP A 282 20.78 13.50 37.37
C ASP A 282 20.92 11.96 37.41
N PRO A 283 21.40 11.38 38.50
CA PRO A 283 21.58 9.91 38.60
C PRO A 283 20.26 9.11 38.47
N ALA A 284 19.11 9.73 38.71
CA ALA A 284 17.82 9.05 38.55
C ALA A 284 17.44 8.92 37.09
N ASP A 285 17.72 9.94 36.29
CA ASP A 285 17.48 9.92 34.83
C ASP A 285 18.42 8.91 34.16
N ASP A 286 19.68 8.87 34.51
CA ASP A 286 20.65 7.88 34.02
C ASP A 286 20.22 6.44 34.29
N THR A 287 19.69 6.18 35.49
CA THR A 287 19.20 4.83 35.82
C THR A 287 17.99 4.43 35.02
N ALA A 288 17.01 5.31 34.88
CA ALA A 288 15.78 5.04 34.12
C ALA A 288 16.06 4.84 32.63
N ALA A 289 16.96 5.65 32.05
CA ALA A 289 17.37 5.53 30.65
C ALA A 289 18.13 4.21 30.40
N ALA A 290 19.02 3.82 31.30
CA ALA A 290 19.75 2.55 31.21
C ALA A 290 18.81 1.33 31.32
N GLU A 291 17.80 1.35 32.20
CA GLU A 291 16.80 0.30 32.30
C GLU A 291 15.93 0.20 31.01
N ARG A 292 15.52 1.34 30.45
CA ARG A 292 14.80 1.38 29.18
C ARG A 292 15.62 0.77 28.05
N LYS A 293 16.91 1.13 27.96
CA LYS A 293 17.82 0.56 26.96
C LYS A 293 17.98 -0.95 27.12
N ALA A 294 18.18 -1.45 28.32
CA ALA A 294 18.29 -2.88 28.53
C ALA A 294 17.04 -3.67 28.18
N ALA A 295 15.85 -3.08 28.40
CA ALA A 295 14.57 -3.66 27.97
C ALA A 295 14.44 -3.68 26.45
N ALA A 296 14.80 -2.60 25.77
CA ALA A 296 14.78 -2.50 24.32
C ALA A 296 15.78 -3.46 23.65
N ASP A 297 17.00 -3.59 24.18
CA ASP A 297 18.00 -4.57 23.71
C ASP A 297 17.47 -6.00 23.81
N THR A 298 16.75 -6.31 24.91
CA THR A 298 16.10 -7.61 25.08
C THR A 298 14.99 -7.84 24.05
N ALA A 299 14.15 -6.84 23.82
CA ALA A 299 13.06 -6.92 22.84
C ALA A 299 13.58 -7.14 21.41
N VAL A 300 14.69 -6.48 21.04
CA VAL A 300 15.35 -6.72 19.75
C VAL A 300 15.84 -8.16 19.64
N ALA A 301 16.50 -8.67 20.68
CA ALA A 301 17.02 -10.05 20.66
C ALA A 301 15.89 -11.08 20.55
N GLU A 302 14.76 -10.87 21.23
CA GLU A 302 13.58 -11.74 21.15
C GLU A 302 12.91 -11.67 19.76
N ALA A 303 12.75 -10.47 19.22
CA ALA A 303 12.15 -10.27 17.90
C ALA A 303 13.05 -10.83 16.78
N GLN A 304 14.37 -10.68 16.87
CA GLN A 304 15.34 -11.26 15.95
C GLN A 304 15.27 -12.80 15.99
N ALA A 305 15.26 -13.40 17.18
CA ALA A 305 15.15 -14.84 17.32
C ALA A 305 13.83 -15.39 16.74
N ALA A 306 12.74 -14.65 16.89
CA ALA A 306 11.44 -15.02 16.29
C ALA A 306 11.48 -14.96 14.77
N TYR A 307 12.12 -13.94 14.20
CA TYR A 307 12.31 -13.80 12.75
C TYR A 307 13.20 -14.92 12.20
N ASP A 308 14.35 -15.17 12.81
CA ASP A 308 15.31 -16.21 12.39
C ASP A 308 14.73 -17.63 12.45
N ALA A 309 13.78 -17.86 13.35
CA ALA A 309 13.06 -19.14 13.43
C ALA A 309 12.14 -19.38 12.23
N LEU A 310 11.65 -18.32 11.57
CA LEU A 310 10.76 -18.37 10.40
C LEU A 310 11.54 -18.29 9.10
N VAL A 311 12.67 -17.58 9.09
CA VAL A 311 13.52 -17.35 7.92
C VAL A 311 14.91 -17.89 8.23
N PRO A 312 15.16 -19.22 8.07
CA PRO A 312 16.48 -19.78 8.30
C PRO A 312 17.51 -19.13 7.36
N PRO A 313 18.76 -18.91 7.81
CA PRO A 313 19.80 -18.32 6.99
C PRO A 313 20.00 -19.13 5.70
N ALA A 314 20.21 -18.43 4.57
CA ALA A 314 20.48 -19.08 3.31
C ALA A 314 21.68 -20.01 3.45
N GLU A 315 21.55 -21.29 3.00
CA GLU A 315 22.65 -22.26 3.02
C GLU A 315 23.82 -21.70 2.19
N GLY A 316 24.86 -21.20 2.85
CA GLY A 316 26.09 -20.70 2.20
C GLY A 316 26.72 -19.43 2.77
N GLU A 317 26.09 -18.70 3.70
CA GLU A 317 26.77 -17.63 4.42
C GLU A 317 27.45 -18.18 5.69
N GLU A 318 28.74 -18.49 5.56
CA GLU A 318 29.62 -18.73 6.71
C GLU A 318 29.65 -17.46 7.57
N ALA A 319 29.31 -17.60 8.84
CA ALA A 319 29.40 -16.52 9.81
C ALA A 319 30.81 -15.88 9.75
N PRO A 320 30.94 -14.55 9.79
CA PRO A 320 32.24 -13.93 9.82
C PRO A 320 33.03 -14.47 11.05
N PRO A 321 34.31 -14.83 10.89
CA PRO A 321 35.08 -15.38 11.96
C PRO A 321 35.16 -14.36 13.10
N ALA A 322 34.90 -14.83 14.32
CA ALA A 322 35.04 -14.06 15.52
C ALA A 322 36.46 -13.43 15.56
N GLU A 323 36.54 -12.11 15.66
CA GLU A 323 37.78 -11.38 15.83
C GLU A 323 38.45 -11.85 17.11
N SER A 324 39.45 -12.71 16.94
CA SER A 324 40.43 -12.99 18.00
C SER A 324 41.36 -11.79 18.13
N GLY A 325 41.26 -11.09 19.24
CA GLY A 325 42.25 -10.06 19.61
C GLY A 325 43.67 -10.59 19.53
N GLY A 326 44.47 -9.92 18.74
CA GLY A 326 45.90 -10.25 18.58
C GLY A 326 46.67 -9.03 18.11
N GLU A 327 47.40 -8.50 19.09
CA GLU A 327 48.72 -7.84 19.00
C GLU A 327 49.05 -6.92 17.81
N GLU A 328 49.28 -5.69 18.15
CA GLU A 328 50.03 -4.67 17.38
C GLU A 328 51.40 -5.19 16.93
N PRO A 329 51.84 -5.05 15.70
CA PRO A 329 53.26 -5.09 15.34
C PRO A 329 53.83 -3.66 15.20
N PRO A 330 55.15 -3.48 15.46
CA PRO A 330 55.78 -2.20 15.63
C PRO A 330 56.05 -1.49 14.29
N ALA A 331 56.09 -0.17 14.38
CA ALA A 331 56.46 0.75 13.33
C ALA A 331 57.89 0.52 12.82
N GLU A 332 58.07 0.35 11.51
CA GLU A 332 59.32 0.67 10.84
C GLU A 332 59.05 1.57 9.62
N GLY A 333 59.84 2.62 9.58
CA GLY A 333 59.84 3.67 8.58
C GLY A 333 60.48 3.27 7.24
N GLY A 334 60.20 4.03 6.22
CA GLY A 334 61.04 3.99 5.05
C GLY A 334 60.37 4.46 3.77
N GLU A 335 60.66 5.69 3.43
CA GLU A 335 60.97 6.23 2.10
C GLU A 335 59.90 6.26 0.99
N ASN A 336 59.52 7.47 0.67
CA ASN A 336 58.95 7.92 -0.61
C ASN A 336 59.96 7.87 -1.75
N PRO A 337 59.56 7.51 -2.97
CA PRO A 337 60.16 8.05 -4.15
C PRO A 337 59.16 8.88 -4.99
N PRO A 338 59.65 9.68 -5.95
CA PRO A 338 59.07 10.96 -6.33
C PRO A 338 58.08 10.90 -7.49
N ALA A 339 57.36 12.01 -7.62
CA ALA A 339 56.39 12.31 -8.66
C ALA A 339 57.04 12.38 -10.05
N GLU A 340 56.39 11.85 -11.09
CA GLU A 340 56.54 12.18 -12.49
C GLU A 340 55.31 12.93 -12.99
N GLU A 341 55.57 14.06 -13.64
CA GLU A 341 54.63 14.94 -14.34
C GLU A 341 54.15 14.32 -15.67
N PRO A 342 52.98 14.74 -16.19
CA PRO A 342 52.45 14.24 -17.45
C PRO A 342 52.97 15.07 -18.63
N ALA A 343 53.37 14.38 -19.71
CA ALA A 343 53.64 14.96 -21.01
C ALA A 343 52.35 15.01 -21.84
N ALA A 344 52.17 16.15 -22.49
CA ALA A 344 51.14 16.45 -23.46
C ALA A 344 51.37 15.71 -24.81
N GLU A 345 50.27 15.21 -25.42
CA GLU A 345 49.88 15.45 -26.80
C GLU A 345 48.40 15.13 -27.00
#